data_fbbdf67e54daa79074a38cacae229938
#
_entry.id   fbbdf67e54daa79074a38cacae229938
#
_cell.length_a   1.000
_cell.length_b   1.000
_cell.length_c   1.000
_cell.angle_alpha   90.00
_cell.angle_beta   90.00
_cell.angle_gamma   90.00
#
_symmetry.space_group_name_H-M   'P 1'
#
loop_
_entity.id
_entity.type
_entity.pdbx_description
1 polymer ?
#
loop_
_entity_poly.entity_id
_entity_poly.type
_entity_poly.pdbx_seq_one_letter_code
_entity_poly.pdbx_strand_id
1 'polypeptide(L)'
;IARYGNSWRGIKPKVAQENGAIGCIIYSDPIEDGYYQGDVYPKGAYKNQYGAQRGSVVDLPVAPGDPLTPGYPSTADAKRLERSESPTLLKIPVLPISYSDAQPLLAALGGPIAHPTWRGALPITYHVGPGPARVHLQLAFDWNTVPCYNVIAKLPGSEYPDQWVIRGNHHDAWVNGASDPVSGMVALMEEARAVSELVKSGWKPKRTIVYCAWDAEEPGLLGSTEWVEDHKDELRRKAVAYINTDGNSR
;
A
#
# COMPACT_ATOMS: atom_id res chain seq x y z
N ILE A 1 10.95 -2.21 -18.10
CA ILE A 1 10.76 -3.23 -17.05
C ILE A 1 11.71 -2.97 -15.89
N ALA A 2 11.21 -3.07 -14.66
CA ALA A 2 11.96 -2.85 -13.42
C ALA A 2 11.55 -3.89 -12.35
N ARG A 3 12.51 -4.30 -11.50
CA ARG A 3 12.17 -5.10 -10.33
C ARG A 3 11.70 -4.22 -9.18
N TYR A 4 11.04 -4.82 -8.19
CA TYR A 4 10.56 -4.10 -7.01
C TYR A 4 11.69 -3.41 -6.26
N GLY A 5 12.75 -4.12 -5.86
CA GLY A 5 13.86 -3.54 -5.12
C GLY A 5 13.43 -2.95 -3.78
N ASN A 6 14.24 -2.03 -3.26
CA ASN A 6 14.10 -1.52 -1.89
C ASN A 6 13.37 -0.16 -1.79
N SER A 7 12.84 0.40 -2.88
CA SER A 7 12.13 1.67 -2.86
C SER A 7 10.65 1.48 -3.11
N TRP A 8 9.83 2.49 -2.76
CA TRP A 8 8.41 2.52 -3.07
C TRP A 8 8.16 2.12 -4.53
N ARG A 9 7.19 1.22 -4.76
CA ARG A 9 6.93 0.67 -6.09
C ARG A 9 6.56 1.74 -7.12
N GLY A 10 5.81 2.76 -6.71
CA GLY A 10 5.36 3.86 -7.58
C GLY A 10 6.47 4.76 -8.10
N ILE A 11 7.63 4.82 -7.44
CA ILE A 11 8.78 5.61 -7.92
C ILE A 11 9.31 5.09 -9.25
N LYS A 12 9.28 3.78 -9.50
CA LYS A 12 9.79 3.18 -10.73
C LYS A 12 9.01 3.64 -11.98
N PRO A 13 7.67 3.50 -12.02
CA PRO A 13 6.91 4.01 -13.14
C PRO A 13 6.88 5.54 -13.20
N LYS A 14 6.96 6.25 -12.07
CA LYS A 14 7.11 7.71 -12.04
C LYS A 14 8.37 8.15 -12.80
N VAL A 15 9.53 7.63 -12.39
CA VAL A 15 10.80 7.92 -13.04
C VAL A 15 10.80 7.48 -14.52
N ALA A 16 10.19 6.33 -14.83
CA ALA A 16 10.03 5.87 -16.21
C ALA A 16 9.23 6.87 -17.04
N GLN A 17 8.09 7.34 -16.53
CA GLN A 17 7.25 8.36 -17.16
C GLN A 17 8.01 9.67 -17.38
N GLU A 18 8.69 10.17 -16.37
CA GLU A 18 9.49 11.40 -16.42
C GLU A 18 10.61 11.34 -17.46
N ASN A 19 11.09 10.13 -17.77
CA ASN A 19 12.10 9.87 -18.80
C ASN A 19 11.49 9.41 -20.15
N GLY A 20 10.20 9.62 -20.38
CA GLY A 20 9.54 9.41 -21.67
C GLY A 20 9.13 7.97 -21.97
N ALA A 21 9.09 7.08 -20.97
CA ALA A 21 8.54 5.74 -21.16
C ALA A 21 7.03 5.80 -21.39
N ILE A 22 6.52 4.90 -22.24
CA ILE A 22 5.11 4.78 -22.60
C ILE A 22 4.36 3.73 -21.77
N GLY A 23 5.06 3.00 -20.91
CA GLY A 23 4.54 1.99 -20.00
C GLY A 23 5.61 1.48 -19.07
N CYS A 24 5.22 0.83 -17.98
CA CYS A 24 6.14 0.23 -17.03
C CYS A 24 5.65 -1.16 -16.59
N ILE A 25 6.54 -2.13 -16.63
CA ILE A 25 6.30 -3.48 -16.08
C ILE A 25 7.18 -3.62 -14.84
N ILE A 26 6.60 -4.06 -13.73
CA ILE A 26 7.29 -4.29 -12.46
C ILE A 26 7.23 -5.78 -12.13
N TYR A 27 8.32 -6.36 -11.66
CA TYR A 27 8.36 -7.77 -11.25
C TYR A 27 9.09 -7.96 -9.93
N SER A 28 8.72 -9.00 -9.19
CA SER A 28 9.48 -9.47 -8.02
C SER A 28 10.56 -10.43 -8.50
N ASP A 29 11.83 -10.08 -8.29
CA ASP A 29 12.92 -11.00 -8.63
C ASP A 29 13.09 -12.05 -7.52
N PRO A 30 13.42 -13.31 -7.86
CA PRO A 30 13.63 -14.36 -6.83
C PRO A 30 14.75 -14.05 -5.84
N ILE A 31 15.65 -13.11 -6.14
CA ILE A 31 16.67 -12.64 -5.18
C ILE A 31 16.06 -11.85 -4.01
N GLU A 32 14.88 -11.26 -4.20
CA GLU A 32 14.18 -10.43 -3.21
C GLU A 32 13.05 -11.21 -2.53
N ASP A 33 12.28 -11.96 -3.33
CA ASP A 33 11.09 -12.66 -2.86
C ASP A 33 10.84 -13.90 -3.75
N GLY A 34 11.55 -14.98 -3.46
CA GLY A 34 11.46 -16.23 -4.21
C GLY A 34 12.46 -17.28 -3.72
N TYR A 35 12.75 -18.25 -4.55
CA TYR A 35 13.55 -19.44 -4.22
C TYR A 35 14.98 -19.14 -3.74
N TYR A 36 15.49 -17.94 -3.98
CA TYR A 36 16.82 -17.54 -3.51
C TYR A 36 16.83 -17.24 -2.01
N GLN A 37 15.69 -16.82 -1.46
CA GLN A 37 15.52 -16.49 -0.06
C GLN A 37 15.16 -17.72 0.80
N GLY A 38 14.51 -18.73 0.21
CA GLY A 38 14.07 -19.93 0.92
C GLY A 38 12.92 -20.63 0.22
N ASP A 39 12.21 -21.46 0.99
CA ASP A 39 11.08 -22.22 0.46
C ASP A 39 9.97 -21.32 -0.03
N VAL A 40 9.50 -21.62 -1.24
CA VAL A 40 8.40 -20.89 -1.87
C VAL A 40 7.05 -21.54 -1.55
N TYR A 41 5.98 -20.75 -1.66
CA TYR A 41 4.62 -21.25 -1.48
C TYR A 41 4.35 -22.47 -2.39
N PRO A 42 3.69 -23.55 -1.89
CA PRO A 42 3.02 -23.63 -0.57
C PRO A 42 3.90 -24.13 0.60
N LYS A 43 5.16 -24.45 0.39
CA LYS A 43 6.02 -24.98 1.46
C LYS A 43 6.53 -23.88 2.40
N GLY A 44 6.78 -22.68 1.87
CA GLY A 44 7.28 -21.54 2.60
C GLY A 44 6.60 -20.24 2.23
N ALA A 45 7.12 -19.14 2.76
CA ALA A 45 6.48 -17.83 2.67
C ALA A 45 6.81 -17.06 1.37
N TYR A 46 7.87 -17.45 0.66
CA TYR A 46 8.31 -16.72 -0.53
C TYR A 46 7.47 -17.03 -1.76
N LYS A 47 7.48 -16.10 -2.73
CA LYS A 47 6.72 -16.25 -3.96
C LYS A 47 7.23 -17.40 -4.82
N ASN A 48 6.31 -18.23 -5.30
CA ASN A 48 6.59 -19.15 -6.38
C ASN A 48 6.68 -18.41 -7.72
N GLN A 49 7.05 -19.11 -8.77
CA GLN A 49 7.32 -18.52 -10.09
C GLN A 49 6.13 -17.80 -10.73
N TYR A 50 4.90 -18.04 -10.28
CA TYR A 50 3.68 -17.43 -10.80
C TYR A 50 3.15 -16.30 -9.90
N GLY A 51 3.77 -16.09 -8.75
CA GLY A 51 3.35 -15.05 -7.81
C GLY A 51 3.74 -13.66 -8.31
N ALA A 52 2.75 -12.77 -8.42
CA ALA A 52 2.96 -11.36 -8.70
C ALA A 52 2.60 -10.53 -7.45
N GLN A 53 3.45 -9.59 -7.08
CA GLN A 53 3.10 -8.63 -6.03
C GLN A 53 2.12 -7.60 -6.59
N ARG A 54 0.96 -7.49 -5.98
CA ARG A 54 0.00 -6.41 -6.23
C ARG A 54 0.28 -5.24 -5.30
N GLY A 55 -0.20 -4.08 -5.68
CA GLY A 55 -0.07 -2.87 -4.89
C GLY A 55 -0.27 -1.62 -5.72
N SER A 56 -0.74 -0.56 -5.08
CA SER A 56 -0.87 0.75 -5.70
C SER A 56 0.47 1.29 -6.19
N VAL A 57 0.43 2.02 -7.29
CA VAL A 57 1.57 2.76 -7.86
C VAL A 57 1.33 4.27 -7.87
N VAL A 58 0.31 4.73 -7.15
CA VAL A 58 0.08 6.18 -6.97
C VAL A 58 1.31 6.82 -6.32
N ASP A 59 1.52 8.09 -6.59
CA ASP A 59 2.66 8.84 -6.03
C ASP A 59 2.36 9.28 -4.58
N LEU A 60 2.30 8.30 -3.67
CA LEU A 60 2.03 8.53 -2.25
C LEU A 60 2.92 9.61 -1.59
N PRO A 61 4.23 9.73 -1.94
CA PRO A 61 5.05 10.81 -1.41
C PRO A 61 4.56 12.22 -1.75
N VAL A 62 3.78 12.38 -2.80
CA VAL A 62 3.18 13.68 -3.17
C VAL A 62 1.91 13.94 -2.37
N ALA A 63 0.98 13.00 -2.36
CA ALA A 63 -0.21 13.05 -1.53
C ALA A 63 -0.80 11.64 -1.34
N PRO A 64 -1.06 11.20 -0.10
CA PRO A 64 -1.89 10.02 0.18
C PRO A 64 -3.37 10.38 0.01
N GLY A 65 -4.24 9.38 0.12
CA GLY A 65 -5.69 9.55 0.04
C GLY A 65 -6.23 9.49 -1.38
N ASP A 66 -7.46 9.97 -1.55
CA ASP A 66 -8.13 9.98 -2.85
C ASP A 66 -7.35 10.86 -3.84
N PRO A 67 -6.85 10.30 -4.94
CA PRO A 67 -6.05 11.05 -5.91
C PRO A 67 -6.81 12.19 -6.61
N LEU A 68 -8.13 12.26 -6.45
CA LEU A 68 -8.96 13.30 -7.04
C LEU A 68 -9.37 14.41 -6.04
N THR A 69 -9.04 14.22 -4.75
CA THR A 69 -9.26 15.23 -3.70
C THR A 69 -8.00 15.48 -2.86
N PRO A 70 -6.81 15.70 -3.45
CA PRO A 70 -5.58 15.80 -2.69
C PRO A 70 -5.60 16.96 -1.70
N GLY A 71 -5.48 16.67 -0.40
CA GLY A 71 -5.39 17.65 0.69
C GLY A 71 -6.72 18.14 1.25
N TYR A 72 -7.85 17.55 0.84
CA TYR A 72 -9.18 17.84 1.40
C TYR A 72 -10.08 16.59 1.32
N PRO A 73 -11.07 16.46 2.25
CA PRO A 73 -11.80 15.20 2.42
C PRO A 73 -12.66 14.84 1.21
N SER A 74 -12.64 13.57 0.84
CA SER A 74 -13.42 12.99 -0.28
C SER A 74 -14.87 12.69 0.15
N THR A 75 -15.61 13.74 0.54
CA THR A 75 -17.03 13.63 0.85
C THR A 75 -17.89 13.41 -0.40
N ALA A 76 -19.17 13.08 -0.22
CA ALA A 76 -20.08 12.81 -1.34
C ALA A 76 -20.23 14.03 -2.28
N ASP A 77 -20.14 15.24 -1.74
CA ASP A 77 -20.26 16.52 -2.43
C ASP A 77 -18.91 17.16 -2.77
N ALA A 78 -17.80 16.51 -2.48
CA ALA A 78 -16.47 17.02 -2.76
C ALA A 78 -16.28 17.27 -4.27
N LYS A 79 -15.70 18.41 -4.60
CA LYS A 79 -15.31 18.71 -5.98
C LYS A 79 -14.04 17.90 -6.32
N ARG A 80 -14.18 16.94 -7.20
CA ARG A 80 -13.08 16.10 -7.64
C ARG A 80 -12.35 16.69 -8.84
N LEU A 81 -11.05 16.52 -8.88
CA LEU A 81 -10.22 16.81 -10.05
C LEU A 81 -10.57 15.87 -11.20
N GLU A 82 -10.31 16.33 -12.42
CA GLU A 82 -10.21 15.39 -13.54
C GLU A 82 -8.99 14.50 -13.37
N ARG A 83 -9.09 13.21 -13.78
CA ARG A 83 -8.00 12.25 -13.65
C ARG A 83 -6.68 12.70 -14.26
N SER A 84 -6.75 13.43 -15.36
CA SER A 84 -5.58 14.01 -16.04
C SER A 84 -4.88 15.10 -15.23
N GLU A 85 -5.60 15.71 -14.28
CA GLU A 85 -5.11 16.79 -13.43
C GLU A 85 -4.57 16.29 -12.09
N SER A 86 -4.84 15.02 -11.75
CA SER A 86 -4.36 14.43 -10.50
C SER A 86 -2.83 14.46 -10.44
N PRO A 87 -2.25 14.97 -9.35
CA PRO A 87 -0.79 15.01 -9.17
C PRO A 87 -0.18 13.64 -8.86
N THR A 88 -1.00 12.69 -8.42
CA THR A 88 -0.53 11.38 -7.92
C THR A 88 -0.80 10.21 -8.87
N LEU A 89 -1.74 10.37 -9.82
CA LEU A 89 -2.01 9.36 -10.82
C LEU A 89 -0.96 9.37 -11.93
N LEU A 90 -0.40 8.22 -12.22
CA LEU A 90 0.51 8.05 -13.35
C LEU A 90 -0.25 8.10 -14.67
N LYS A 91 0.41 8.63 -15.71
CA LYS A 91 -0.16 8.80 -17.05
C LYS A 91 0.27 7.69 -18.03
N ILE A 92 1.05 6.73 -17.56
CA ILE A 92 1.46 5.54 -18.31
C ILE A 92 0.89 4.27 -17.66
N PRO A 93 0.57 3.24 -18.45
CA PRO A 93 0.12 1.96 -17.90
C PRO A 93 1.24 1.27 -17.12
N VAL A 94 0.88 0.67 -15.98
CA VAL A 94 1.81 -0.08 -15.12
C VAL A 94 1.21 -1.44 -14.81
N LEU A 95 1.99 -2.51 -14.95
CA LEU A 95 1.55 -3.87 -14.64
C LEU A 95 2.60 -4.61 -13.81
N PRO A 96 2.27 -5.11 -12.62
CA PRO A 96 3.08 -6.08 -11.92
C PRO A 96 2.91 -7.47 -12.53
N ILE A 97 4.02 -8.18 -12.72
CA ILE A 97 4.05 -9.54 -13.25
C ILE A 97 4.89 -10.46 -12.39
N SER A 98 4.73 -11.77 -12.59
CA SER A 98 5.55 -12.79 -11.94
C SER A 98 6.98 -12.80 -12.51
N TYR A 99 7.92 -13.43 -11.79
CA TYR A 99 9.26 -13.61 -12.34
C TYR A 99 9.31 -14.64 -13.49
N SER A 100 8.37 -15.56 -13.55
CA SER A 100 8.20 -16.45 -14.71
C SER A 100 7.85 -15.67 -15.98
N ASP A 101 6.95 -14.70 -15.87
CA ASP A 101 6.56 -13.85 -17.00
C ASP A 101 7.63 -12.81 -17.34
N ALA A 102 8.37 -12.33 -16.34
CA ALA A 102 9.45 -11.36 -16.53
C ALA A 102 10.67 -11.97 -17.21
N GLN A 103 10.97 -13.24 -16.96
CA GLN A 103 12.19 -13.90 -17.44
C GLN A 103 12.38 -13.81 -18.96
N PRO A 104 11.40 -14.14 -19.82
CA PRO A 104 11.58 -14.03 -21.27
C PRO A 104 11.77 -12.58 -21.75
N LEU A 105 11.13 -11.61 -21.07
CA LEU A 105 11.30 -10.20 -21.39
C LEU A 105 12.71 -9.72 -21.04
N LEU A 106 13.21 -10.09 -19.86
CA LEU A 106 14.55 -9.75 -19.40
C LEU A 106 15.64 -10.43 -20.24
N ALA A 107 15.42 -11.68 -20.64
CA ALA A 107 16.34 -12.42 -21.51
C ALA A 107 16.44 -11.82 -22.93
N ALA A 108 15.40 -11.11 -23.38
CA ALA A 108 15.38 -10.42 -24.66
C ALA A 108 16.00 -9.01 -24.63
N LEU A 109 16.43 -8.52 -23.47
CA LEU A 109 17.14 -7.24 -23.37
C LEU A 109 18.56 -7.39 -23.94
N GLY A 110 19.06 -6.30 -24.51
CA GLY A 110 20.40 -6.21 -25.07
C GLY A 110 21.24 -5.14 -24.36
N GLY A 111 22.29 -4.67 -25.05
CA GLY A 111 23.19 -3.64 -24.53
C GLY A 111 24.15 -4.15 -23.46
N PRO A 112 24.67 -3.26 -22.58
CA PRO A 112 25.64 -3.63 -21.56
C PRO A 112 25.07 -4.63 -20.56
N ILE A 113 25.95 -5.50 -20.04
CA ILE A 113 25.59 -6.36 -18.90
C ILE A 113 25.33 -5.48 -17.68
N ALA A 114 24.24 -5.76 -16.95
CA ALA A 114 23.87 -5.03 -15.76
C ALA A 114 24.98 -5.06 -14.69
N HIS A 115 25.12 -3.97 -13.94
CA HIS A 115 26.03 -3.93 -12.81
C HIS A 115 25.68 -5.05 -11.80
N PRO A 116 26.64 -5.69 -11.13
CA PRO A 116 26.38 -6.79 -10.18
C PRO A 116 25.27 -6.54 -9.17
N THR A 117 25.19 -5.31 -8.65
CA THR A 117 24.15 -4.90 -7.66
C THR A 117 22.74 -4.80 -8.27
N TRP A 118 22.62 -4.78 -9.59
CA TRP A 118 21.33 -4.71 -10.30
C TRP A 118 20.87 -6.08 -10.81
N ARG A 119 21.74 -7.08 -10.73
CA ARG A 119 21.39 -8.45 -11.16
C ARG A 119 20.50 -9.11 -10.12
N GLY A 120 19.59 -9.93 -10.60
CA GLY A 120 18.75 -10.78 -9.77
C GLY A 120 19.23 -12.24 -9.76
N ALA A 121 18.33 -13.14 -9.38
CA ALA A 121 18.61 -14.58 -9.26
C ALA A 121 17.95 -15.44 -10.37
N LEU A 122 17.40 -14.83 -11.43
CA LEU A 122 16.93 -15.59 -12.58
C LEU A 122 18.12 -16.20 -13.34
N PRO A 123 17.97 -17.38 -13.97
CA PRO A 123 19.02 -18.05 -14.72
C PRO A 123 19.25 -17.42 -16.11
N ILE A 124 19.53 -16.12 -16.14
CA ILE A 124 19.75 -15.32 -17.33
C ILE A 124 20.95 -14.38 -17.15
N THR A 125 21.49 -13.86 -18.24
CA THR A 125 22.37 -12.70 -18.18
C THR A 125 21.52 -11.43 -18.19
N TYR A 126 21.63 -10.62 -17.13
CA TYR A 126 20.89 -9.37 -17.04
C TYR A 126 21.57 -8.28 -17.85
N HIS A 127 20.80 -7.63 -18.71
CA HIS A 127 21.22 -6.49 -19.54
C HIS A 127 20.41 -5.24 -19.22
N VAL A 128 20.96 -4.06 -19.52
CA VAL A 128 20.32 -2.76 -19.21
C VAL A 128 20.01 -1.93 -20.46
N GLY A 129 20.15 -2.52 -21.62
CA GLY A 129 19.84 -1.86 -22.89
C GLY A 129 18.50 -2.30 -23.48
N PRO A 130 18.06 -1.60 -24.53
CA PRO A 130 16.88 -2.03 -25.28
C PRO A 130 17.14 -3.37 -25.97
N GLY A 131 16.09 -4.17 -26.09
CA GLY A 131 16.08 -5.40 -26.86
C GLY A 131 15.15 -5.27 -28.08
N PRO A 132 15.12 -6.28 -28.96
CA PRO A 132 14.24 -6.30 -30.13
C PRO A 132 12.79 -6.66 -29.77
N ALA A 133 12.55 -7.15 -28.55
CA ALA A 133 11.24 -7.60 -28.12
C ALA A 133 10.25 -6.42 -28.02
N ARG A 134 9.02 -6.67 -28.48
CA ARG A 134 7.90 -5.74 -28.34
C ARG A 134 6.89 -6.33 -27.40
N VAL A 135 6.33 -5.48 -26.56
CA VAL A 135 5.28 -5.84 -25.59
C VAL A 135 4.02 -5.07 -25.94
N HIS A 136 2.88 -5.77 -25.95
CA HIS A 136 1.57 -5.13 -25.98
C HIS A 136 1.01 -5.16 -24.56
N LEU A 137 0.82 -3.99 -23.96
CA LEU A 137 0.24 -3.82 -22.64
C LEU A 137 -1.14 -3.19 -22.77
N GLN A 138 -2.16 -3.93 -22.34
CA GLN A 138 -3.54 -3.45 -22.30
C GLN A 138 -4.10 -3.58 -20.89
N LEU A 139 -4.58 -2.47 -20.34
CA LEU A 139 -5.21 -2.41 -19.02
C LEU A 139 -6.64 -1.88 -19.17
N ALA A 140 -7.53 -2.37 -18.31
CA ALA A 140 -8.88 -1.85 -18.16
C ALA A 140 -9.14 -1.56 -16.68
N PHE A 141 -9.74 -0.39 -16.40
CA PHE A 141 -10.04 0.06 -15.05
C PHE A 141 -11.51 0.39 -14.94
N ASP A 142 -12.12 0.03 -13.82
CA ASP A 142 -13.36 0.63 -13.38
C ASP A 142 -13.03 1.88 -12.56
N TRP A 143 -13.49 3.04 -13.06
CA TRP A 143 -13.25 4.35 -12.45
C TRP A 143 -14.47 4.88 -11.68
N ASN A 144 -15.45 4.06 -11.42
CA ASN A 144 -16.57 4.44 -10.59
C ASN A 144 -16.10 4.65 -9.14
N THR A 145 -16.62 5.68 -8.50
CA THR A 145 -16.42 5.88 -7.07
C THR A 145 -17.28 4.90 -6.29
N VAL A 146 -16.70 4.33 -5.25
CA VAL A 146 -17.38 3.43 -4.31
C VAL A 146 -17.25 3.98 -2.89
N PRO A 147 -18.21 3.70 -1.99
CA PRO A 147 -18.09 4.13 -0.60
C PRO A 147 -16.96 3.39 0.10
N CYS A 148 -16.26 4.11 0.98
CA CYS A 148 -15.22 3.62 1.87
C CYS A 148 -15.73 3.71 3.30
N TYR A 149 -15.57 2.67 4.11
CA TYR A 149 -16.19 2.55 5.42
C TYR A 149 -15.14 2.39 6.54
N ASN A 150 -14.82 3.49 7.20
CA ASN A 150 -14.04 3.42 8.44
C ASN A 150 -14.94 3.06 9.63
N VAL A 151 -14.44 2.23 10.54
CA VAL A 151 -15.13 1.95 11.80
C VAL A 151 -14.38 2.64 12.94
N ILE A 152 -15.05 3.58 13.59
CA ILE A 152 -14.48 4.39 14.67
C ILE A 152 -15.21 4.11 15.97
N ALA A 153 -14.47 3.71 17.01
CA ALA A 153 -15.00 3.51 18.36
C ALA A 153 -14.24 4.40 19.33
N LYS A 154 -14.97 5.11 20.19
CA LYS A 154 -14.40 6.03 21.19
C LYS A 154 -14.73 5.56 22.62
N LEU A 155 -13.70 5.46 23.46
CA LEU A 155 -13.82 5.28 24.91
C LEU A 155 -13.40 6.58 25.59
N PRO A 156 -14.36 7.34 26.17
CA PRO A 156 -14.07 8.65 26.77
C PRO A 156 -13.12 8.57 27.96
N GLY A 157 -12.19 9.52 28.02
CA GLY A 157 -11.28 9.68 29.15
C GLY A 157 -11.98 10.27 30.39
N SER A 158 -11.55 9.83 31.57
CA SER A 158 -12.12 10.27 32.85
C SER A 158 -11.51 11.57 33.41
N GLU A 159 -10.28 11.89 33.04
CA GLU A 159 -9.56 13.09 33.49
C GLU A 159 -9.29 14.08 32.34
N TYR A 160 -8.95 13.56 31.17
CA TYR A 160 -8.59 14.36 30.00
C TYR A 160 -9.36 13.90 28.74
N PRO A 161 -10.70 14.12 28.69
CA PRO A 161 -11.53 13.61 27.58
C PRO A 161 -11.19 14.22 26.21
N ASP A 162 -10.59 15.40 26.18
CA ASP A 162 -10.15 16.08 24.96
C ASP A 162 -8.70 15.76 24.56
N GLN A 163 -8.06 14.81 25.22
CA GLN A 163 -6.76 14.28 24.82
C GLN A 163 -6.95 12.86 24.28
N TRP A 164 -6.73 12.69 22.98
CA TRP A 164 -7.01 11.44 22.29
C TRP A 164 -5.75 10.63 22.03
N VAL A 165 -5.74 9.38 22.46
CA VAL A 165 -4.81 8.36 22.01
C VAL A 165 -5.53 7.56 20.94
N ILE A 166 -5.07 7.65 19.70
CA ILE A 166 -5.69 7.02 18.54
C ILE A 166 -4.94 5.73 18.23
N ARG A 167 -5.68 4.63 18.11
CA ARG A 167 -5.19 3.30 17.71
C ARG A 167 -5.79 2.95 16.37
N GLY A 168 -4.95 2.71 15.37
CA GLY A 168 -5.38 2.42 14.01
C GLY A 168 -4.82 1.13 13.45
N ASN A 169 -5.60 0.50 12.61
CA ASN A 169 -5.19 -0.57 11.69
C ASN A 169 -6.15 -0.56 10.49
N HIS A 170 -5.69 -0.91 9.31
CA HIS A 170 -6.60 -1.08 8.21
C HIS A 170 -7.25 -2.47 8.19
N HIS A 171 -8.32 -2.62 7.40
CA HIS A 171 -9.07 -3.88 7.33
C HIS A 171 -9.38 -4.35 5.89
N ASP A 172 -9.01 -3.56 4.89
CA ASP A 172 -9.03 -3.97 3.49
C ASP A 172 -7.75 -4.73 3.11
N ALA A 173 -7.79 -5.51 2.04
CA ALA A 173 -6.67 -6.31 1.58
C ALA A 173 -6.70 -6.53 0.07
N TRP A 174 -5.54 -6.72 -0.55
CA TRP A 174 -5.44 -7.08 -1.97
C TRP A 174 -6.03 -8.46 -2.30
N VAL A 175 -5.96 -9.39 -1.34
CA VAL A 175 -6.49 -10.76 -1.47
C VAL A 175 -7.07 -11.23 -0.13
N ASN A 176 -6.48 -12.26 0.53
CA ASN A 176 -7.02 -12.80 1.78
C ASN A 176 -6.58 -12.03 3.04
N GLY A 177 -5.53 -11.25 2.96
CA GLY A 177 -5.08 -10.34 4.01
C GLY A 177 -4.65 -10.98 5.33
N ALA A 178 -4.24 -12.25 5.36
CA ALA A 178 -3.95 -12.95 6.62
C ALA A 178 -2.80 -12.31 7.41
N SER A 179 -1.76 -11.85 6.73
CA SER A 179 -0.67 -11.08 7.33
C SER A 179 -0.99 -9.60 7.35
N ASP A 180 -1.23 -9.06 6.18
CA ASP A 180 -1.52 -7.67 5.87
C ASP A 180 -2.99 -7.56 5.42
N PRO A 181 -3.91 -6.99 6.26
CA PRO A 181 -3.69 -6.39 7.58
C PRO A 181 -4.23 -7.21 8.77
N VAL A 182 -4.77 -8.42 8.57
CA VAL A 182 -5.54 -9.12 9.60
C VAL A 182 -4.72 -9.39 10.85
N SER A 183 -3.41 -9.67 10.72
CA SER A 183 -2.55 -9.91 11.89
C SER A 183 -2.43 -8.70 12.81
N GLY A 184 -2.41 -7.48 12.27
CA GLY A 184 -2.45 -6.25 13.04
C GLY A 184 -3.85 -5.91 13.56
N MET A 185 -4.87 -6.14 12.73
CA MET A 185 -6.26 -5.87 13.11
C MET A 185 -6.72 -6.77 14.27
N VAL A 186 -6.33 -8.05 14.28
CA VAL A 186 -6.60 -8.97 15.40
C VAL A 186 -5.98 -8.45 16.70
N ALA A 187 -4.75 -7.93 16.65
CA ALA A 187 -4.09 -7.35 17.83
C ALA A 187 -4.85 -6.12 18.35
N LEU A 188 -5.32 -5.24 17.46
CA LEU A 188 -6.14 -4.08 17.83
C LEU A 188 -7.47 -4.51 18.45
N MET A 189 -8.15 -5.48 17.86
CA MET A 189 -9.42 -6.02 18.37
C MET A 189 -9.25 -6.68 19.76
N GLU A 190 -8.17 -7.43 19.97
CA GLU A 190 -7.87 -8.06 21.26
C GLU A 190 -7.51 -7.02 22.33
N GLU A 191 -6.78 -5.97 21.98
CA GLU A 191 -6.54 -4.83 22.85
C GLU A 191 -7.88 -4.18 23.27
N ALA A 192 -8.76 -3.90 22.32
CA ALA A 192 -10.07 -3.30 22.59
C ALA A 192 -10.93 -4.23 23.48
N ARG A 193 -10.88 -5.54 23.27
CA ARG A 193 -11.56 -6.54 24.12
C ARG A 193 -11.03 -6.50 25.54
N ALA A 194 -9.72 -6.53 25.74
CA ALA A 194 -9.08 -6.49 27.04
C ALA A 194 -9.39 -5.19 27.80
N VAL A 195 -9.34 -4.05 27.12
CA VAL A 195 -9.73 -2.74 27.68
C VAL A 195 -11.20 -2.72 28.05
N SER A 196 -12.08 -3.34 27.26
CA SER A 196 -13.51 -3.47 27.60
C SER A 196 -13.73 -4.25 28.91
N GLU A 197 -12.99 -5.33 29.15
CA GLU A 197 -13.07 -6.08 30.41
C GLU A 197 -12.59 -5.24 31.62
N LEU A 198 -11.53 -4.45 31.45
CA LEU A 198 -11.08 -3.50 32.46
C LEU A 198 -12.17 -2.46 32.80
N VAL A 199 -12.83 -1.92 31.78
CA VAL A 199 -13.93 -0.97 31.95
C VAL A 199 -15.09 -1.60 32.72
N LYS A 200 -15.48 -2.84 32.42
CA LYS A 200 -16.49 -3.60 33.16
C LYS A 200 -16.12 -3.80 34.65
N SER A 201 -14.81 -3.91 34.94
CA SER A 201 -14.32 -3.99 36.33
C SER A 201 -14.26 -2.64 37.06
N GLY A 202 -14.67 -1.53 36.43
CA GLY A 202 -14.69 -0.20 37.02
C GLY A 202 -13.50 0.68 36.68
N TRP A 203 -12.50 0.18 35.93
CA TRP A 203 -11.38 0.99 35.45
C TRP A 203 -11.86 1.98 34.37
N LYS A 204 -11.25 3.16 34.32
CA LYS A 204 -11.51 4.17 33.30
C LYS A 204 -10.16 4.70 32.75
N PRO A 205 -10.00 4.87 31.44
CA PRO A 205 -8.81 5.52 30.92
C PRO A 205 -8.76 6.98 31.31
N LYS A 206 -7.58 7.52 31.56
CA LYS A 206 -7.44 8.96 31.86
C LYS A 206 -7.71 9.82 30.63
N ARG A 207 -7.23 9.37 29.45
CA ARG A 207 -7.44 10.00 28.15
C ARG A 207 -8.42 9.22 27.32
N THR A 208 -9.07 9.87 26.38
CA THR A 208 -9.92 9.18 25.40
C THR A 208 -9.08 8.27 24.52
N ILE A 209 -9.51 7.01 24.39
CA ILE A 209 -8.96 6.07 23.43
C ILE A 209 -9.90 6.05 22.22
N VAL A 210 -9.32 6.20 21.03
CA VAL A 210 -10.05 6.13 19.74
C VAL A 210 -9.50 4.96 18.96
N TYR A 211 -10.32 3.93 18.78
CA TYR A 211 -10.00 2.79 17.91
C TYR A 211 -10.50 3.06 16.51
N CYS A 212 -9.66 2.85 15.53
CA CYS A 212 -9.94 3.11 14.12
C CYS A 212 -9.62 1.88 13.29
N ALA A 213 -10.61 1.34 12.60
CA ALA A 213 -10.41 0.37 11.54
C ALA A 213 -10.57 1.10 10.19
N TRP A 214 -9.47 1.21 9.46
CA TRP A 214 -9.39 1.99 8.22
C TRP A 214 -9.74 1.12 7.02
N ASP A 215 -10.55 1.65 6.12
CA ASP A 215 -10.87 1.03 4.84
C ASP A 215 -9.99 1.64 3.74
N ALA A 216 -9.81 0.89 2.64
CA ALA A 216 -9.11 1.32 1.44
C ALA A 216 -7.70 1.90 1.72
N GLU A 217 -6.94 1.26 2.59
CA GLU A 217 -5.52 1.56 2.80
C GLU A 217 -4.71 1.21 1.56
N GLU A 218 -4.91 0.02 1.05
CA GLU A 218 -4.13 -0.59 -0.02
C GLU A 218 -4.10 0.20 -1.33
N PRO A 219 -5.20 0.86 -1.76
CA PRO A 219 -5.15 1.74 -2.93
C PRO A 219 -4.29 2.98 -2.75
N GLY A 220 -4.12 3.48 -1.51
CA GLY A 220 -3.35 4.68 -1.28
C GLY A 220 -3.66 5.41 0.04
N LEU A 221 -3.86 4.68 1.14
CA LEU A 221 -4.16 5.20 2.48
C LEU A 221 -5.48 6.01 2.51
N LEU A 222 -6.50 5.62 1.72
CA LEU A 222 -7.67 6.48 1.52
C LEU A 222 -8.44 6.71 2.81
N GLY A 223 -8.93 5.66 3.47
CA GLY A 223 -9.82 5.81 4.63
C GLY A 223 -9.23 6.62 5.77
N SER A 224 -7.97 6.39 6.10
CA SER A 224 -7.28 7.13 7.17
C SER A 224 -7.01 8.58 6.78
N THR A 225 -6.57 8.84 5.55
CA THR A 225 -6.27 10.19 5.07
C THR A 225 -7.53 11.05 5.00
N GLU A 226 -8.58 10.55 4.35
CA GLU A 226 -9.83 11.27 4.21
C GLU A 226 -10.47 11.59 5.56
N TRP A 227 -10.40 10.65 6.52
CA TRP A 227 -10.88 10.88 7.87
C TRP A 227 -10.07 11.97 8.60
N VAL A 228 -8.76 11.97 8.44
CA VAL A 228 -7.88 13.00 9.04
C VAL A 228 -8.15 14.37 8.42
N GLU A 229 -8.39 14.44 7.13
CA GLU A 229 -8.71 15.69 6.43
C GLU A 229 -10.06 16.25 6.86
N ASP A 230 -11.07 15.40 6.99
CA ASP A 230 -12.41 15.78 7.48
C ASP A 230 -12.40 16.23 8.95
N HIS A 231 -11.58 15.61 9.79
CA HIS A 231 -11.48 15.89 11.23
C HIS A 231 -10.26 16.75 11.61
N LYS A 232 -9.61 17.38 10.65
CA LYS A 232 -8.34 18.10 10.81
C LYS A 232 -8.30 19.06 12.01
N ASP A 233 -9.31 19.88 12.16
CA ASP A 233 -9.34 20.90 13.22
C ASP A 233 -9.62 20.28 14.60
N GLU A 234 -10.39 19.21 14.66
CA GLU A 234 -10.60 18.47 15.91
C GLU A 234 -9.32 17.74 16.32
N LEU A 235 -8.67 17.05 15.39
CA LEU A 235 -7.43 16.33 15.63
C LEU A 235 -6.29 17.24 16.06
N ARG A 236 -6.16 18.42 15.48
CA ARG A 236 -5.16 19.43 15.91
C ARG A 236 -5.29 19.82 17.37
N ARG A 237 -6.51 19.82 17.90
CA ARG A 237 -6.77 20.19 19.30
C ARG A 237 -6.68 18.99 20.23
N LYS A 238 -7.03 17.79 19.78
CA LYS A 238 -7.28 16.65 20.67
C LYS A 238 -6.29 15.50 20.51
N ALA A 239 -5.73 15.24 19.32
CA ALA A 239 -4.84 14.12 19.11
C ALA A 239 -3.50 14.33 19.84
N VAL A 240 -3.15 13.45 20.76
CA VAL A 240 -1.88 13.48 21.50
C VAL A 240 -0.93 12.38 21.05
N ALA A 241 -1.46 11.29 20.53
CA ALA A 241 -0.69 10.18 19.96
C ALA A 241 -1.50 9.40 18.93
N TYR A 242 -0.82 8.89 17.91
CA TYR A 242 -1.34 7.89 16.99
C TYR A 242 -0.44 6.67 17.02
N ILE A 243 -1.02 5.50 17.21
CA ILE A 243 -0.32 4.22 17.22
C ILE A 243 -0.96 3.36 16.16
N ASN A 244 -0.22 3.07 15.11
CA ASN A 244 -0.68 2.20 14.02
C ASN A 244 -0.06 0.82 14.13
N THR A 245 -0.85 -0.17 13.78
CA THR A 245 -0.39 -1.50 13.41
C THR A 245 -0.85 -1.78 11.99
N ASP A 246 -0.22 -2.73 11.34
CA ASP A 246 -0.52 -3.14 9.97
C ASP A 246 -0.38 -4.66 9.92
N GLY A 247 0.78 -5.19 9.54
CA GLY A 247 1.10 -6.59 9.67
C GLY A 247 1.97 -6.88 10.89
N ASN A 248 1.52 -7.78 11.77
CA ASN A 248 2.24 -8.21 12.99
C ASN A 248 2.78 -9.65 12.89
N SER A 249 2.67 -10.26 11.70
CA SER A 249 3.18 -11.60 11.44
C SER A 249 4.59 -11.56 10.84
N ARG A 250 5.34 -12.61 11.08
CA ARG A 250 6.61 -12.93 10.43
C ARG A 250 6.52 -14.29 9.76
#